data_25773dc08463b6fbbda0882248c389ca
#
_entry.id   25773dc08463b6fbbda0882248c389ca
#
_cell.length_a   1.000
_cell.length_b   1.000
_cell.length_c   1.000
_cell.angle_alpha   90.00
_cell.angle_beta   90.00
_cell.angle_gamma   90.00
#
_symmetry.space_group_name_H-M   'P 1'
#
loop_
_entity.id
_entity.type
_entity.pdbx_description
1 polymer ?
#
loop_
_entity_poly.entity_id
_entity_poly.type
_entity_poly.pdbx_seq_one_letter_code
_entity_poly.pdbx_strand_id
1 'polypeptide(L)'
;MWPKNEKQNQLLEKSQKIAKYISPTSLKHDRDGSFPHEHFRFMREIGYLAAAVPESYGGPGYGLTDILLAQFEIGTGDGSTALAVGMHHMVVGTEAIARKWPDSIRRRVFSEVVSNGALINNIASEPELGSPQGGGRPSTTLTPN
;
A
#
# COMPACT_ATOMS: atom_id res chain seq x y z
N MET A 1 -5.80 -2.86 23.96
CA MET A 1 -6.72 -2.60 22.83
C MET A 1 -6.06 -1.55 21.93
N TRP A 2 -6.17 -1.65 20.60
CA TRP A 2 -5.70 -0.63 19.65
C TRP A 2 -6.85 0.35 19.38
N PRO A 3 -6.62 1.67 19.22
CA PRO A 3 -5.34 2.39 19.33
C PRO A 3 -4.86 2.55 20.79
N LYS A 4 -3.53 2.70 20.96
CA LYS A 4 -2.88 2.87 22.29
C LYS A 4 -2.30 4.26 22.49
N ASN A 5 -2.20 5.07 21.45
CA ASN A 5 -1.63 6.41 21.47
C ASN A 5 -2.26 7.28 20.38
N GLU A 6 -1.96 8.59 20.42
CA GLU A 6 -2.50 9.58 19.50
C GLU A 6 -2.14 9.29 18.03
N LYS A 7 -0.91 8.86 17.75
CA LYS A 7 -0.47 8.49 16.39
C LYS A 7 -1.34 7.37 15.81
N GLN A 8 -1.63 6.33 16.60
CA GLN A 8 -2.51 5.24 16.18
C GLN A 8 -3.96 5.69 16.05
N ASN A 9 -4.41 6.62 16.90
CA ASN A 9 -5.76 7.19 16.81
C ASN A 9 -5.96 7.94 15.50
N GLN A 10 -4.99 8.77 15.11
CA GLN A 10 -4.98 9.47 13.83
C GLN A 10 -5.03 8.51 12.63
N LEU A 11 -4.34 7.38 12.70
CA LEU A 11 -4.39 6.36 11.64
C LEU A 11 -5.77 5.69 11.58
N LEU A 12 -6.36 5.37 12.73
CA LEU A 12 -7.70 4.80 12.80
C LEU A 12 -8.75 5.75 12.20
N GLU A 13 -8.76 7.02 12.62
CA GLU A 13 -9.68 8.03 12.07
C GLU A 13 -9.53 8.19 10.55
N LYS A 14 -8.28 8.19 10.06
CA LYS A 14 -7.97 8.24 8.63
C LYS A 14 -8.54 7.01 7.91
N SER A 15 -8.38 5.83 8.47
CA SER A 15 -8.88 4.57 7.91
C SER A 15 -10.42 4.52 7.88
N GLN A 16 -11.07 5.02 8.91
CA GLN A 16 -12.53 5.15 8.98
C GLN A 16 -13.07 6.14 7.92
N LYS A 17 -12.37 7.26 7.72
CA LYS A 17 -12.70 8.20 6.64
C LYS A 17 -12.59 7.54 5.27
N ILE A 18 -11.55 6.73 5.04
CA ILE A 18 -11.40 5.97 3.80
C ILE A 18 -12.55 4.97 3.65
N ALA A 19 -12.81 4.13 4.64
CA ALA A 19 -13.89 3.15 4.60
C ALA A 19 -15.24 3.78 4.26
N LYS A 20 -15.56 4.88 4.92
CA LYS A 20 -16.79 5.65 4.67
C LYS A 20 -16.86 6.23 3.25
N TYR A 21 -15.73 6.71 2.72
CA TYR A 21 -15.66 7.31 1.38
C TYR A 21 -15.83 6.27 0.27
N ILE A 22 -15.21 5.09 0.41
CA ILE A 22 -15.18 4.08 -0.64
C ILE A 22 -16.43 3.20 -0.68
N SER A 23 -17.07 2.96 0.46
CA SER A 23 -18.20 2.04 0.60
C SER A 23 -19.36 2.30 -0.38
N PRO A 24 -19.78 3.55 -0.67
CA PRO A 24 -20.91 3.80 -1.57
C PRO A 24 -20.69 3.36 -3.01
N THR A 25 -19.45 3.26 -3.48
CA THR A 25 -19.10 2.92 -4.86
C THR A 25 -18.52 1.51 -5.03
N SER A 26 -18.23 0.79 -3.94
CA SER A 26 -17.60 -0.53 -3.98
C SER A 26 -18.39 -1.53 -4.81
N LEU A 27 -19.69 -1.65 -4.58
CA LEU A 27 -20.57 -2.57 -5.30
C LEU A 27 -20.67 -2.25 -6.80
N LYS A 28 -20.59 -0.97 -7.18
CA LYS A 28 -20.56 -0.56 -8.59
C LYS A 28 -19.28 -1.07 -9.25
N HIS A 29 -18.13 -0.82 -8.64
CA HIS A 29 -16.84 -1.28 -9.18
C HIS A 29 -16.75 -2.81 -9.27
N ASP A 30 -17.30 -3.53 -8.29
CA ASP A 30 -17.36 -4.98 -8.31
C ASP A 30 -18.20 -5.51 -9.49
N ARG A 31 -19.37 -4.93 -9.73
CA ARG A 31 -20.24 -5.31 -10.85
C ARG A 31 -19.67 -4.96 -12.22
N ASP A 32 -19.09 -3.79 -12.33
CA ASP A 32 -18.58 -3.26 -13.61
C ASP A 32 -17.20 -3.83 -13.97
N GLY A 33 -16.50 -4.47 -13.01
CA GLY A 33 -15.10 -4.88 -13.14
C GLY A 33 -14.16 -3.68 -13.34
N SER A 34 -14.54 -2.50 -12.86
CA SER A 34 -13.80 -1.28 -13.07
C SER A 34 -12.84 -0.97 -11.91
N PHE A 35 -11.69 -0.35 -12.22
CA PHE A 35 -10.74 0.06 -11.17
C PHE A 35 -11.23 1.35 -10.48
N PRO A 36 -11.26 1.39 -9.13
CA PRO A 36 -11.79 2.53 -8.36
C PRO A 36 -10.76 3.67 -8.21
N HIS A 37 -10.44 4.36 -9.29
CA HIS A 37 -9.43 5.43 -9.31
C HIS A 37 -9.67 6.53 -8.27
N GLU A 38 -10.92 6.86 -7.98
CA GLU A 38 -11.30 7.85 -6.98
C GLU A 38 -10.94 7.42 -5.55
N HIS A 39 -10.97 6.12 -5.23
CA HIS A 39 -10.54 5.60 -3.92
C HIS A 39 -9.07 5.90 -3.68
N PHE A 40 -8.22 5.60 -4.67
CA PHE A 40 -6.78 5.84 -4.57
C PHE A 40 -6.43 7.33 -4.62
N ARG A 41 -7.19 8.14 -5.36
CA ARG A 41 -7.06 9.60 -5.34
C ARG A 41 -7.32 10.15 -3.94
N PHE A 42 -8.41 9.75 -3.32
CA PHE A 42 -8.74 10.15 -1.95
C PHE A 42 -7.67 9.73 -0.94
N MET A 43 -7.19 8.49 -1.01
CA MET A 43 -6.09 8.00 -0.14
C MET A 43 -4.82 8.82 -0.32
N ARG A 44 -4.51 9.25 -1.55
CA ARG A 44 -3.39 10.14 -1.86
C ARG A 44 -3.58 11.51 -1.20
N GLU A 45 -4.72 12.13 -1.41
CA GLU A 45 -5.04 13.47 -0.88
C GLU A 45 -4.92 13.55 0.64
N ILE A 46 -5.33 12.51 1.36
CA ILE A 46 -5.20 12.45 2.82
C ILE A 46 -3.87 11.86 3.32
N GLY A 47 -2.93 11.57 2.41
CA GLY A 47 -1.59 11.08 2.72
C GLY A 47 -1.55 9.66 3.30
N TYR A 48 -2.56 8.83 3.03
CA TYR A 48 -2.57 7.45 3.53
C TYR A 48 -1.53 6.58 2.85
N LEU A 49 -1.24 6.81 1.55
CA LEU A 49 -0.30 6.01 0.79
C LEU A 49 1.14 6.06 1.36
N ALA A 50 1.50 7.11 2.09
CA ALA A 50 2.79 7.22 2.76
C ALA A 50 2.85 6.53 4.15
N ALA A 51 1.77 5.91 4.63
CA ALA A 51 1.64 5.45 6.01
C ALA A 51 2.80 4.57 6.49
N ALA A 52 3.30 3.66 5.66
CA ALA A 52 4.41 2.76 6.00
C ALA A 52 5.81 3.35 5.75
N VAL A 53 5.92 4.55 5.15
CA VAL A 53 7.23 5.18 4.90
C VAL A 53 7.82 5.67 6.21
N PRO A 54 9.11 5.34 6.52
CA PRO A 54 9.75 5.77 7.76
C PRO A 54 9.85 7.30 7.90
N GLU A 55 9.86 7.79 9.15
CA GLU A 55 10.00 9.22 9.46
C GLU A 55 11.29 9.83 8.90
N SER A 56 12.38 9.05 8.85
CA SER A 56 13.65 9.48 8.23
C SER A 56 13.57 9.77 6.74
N TYR A 57 12.48 9.39 6.08
CA TYR A 57 12.18 9.67 4.68
C TYR A 57 10.93 10.55 4.50
N GLY A 58 10.47 11.19 5.59
CA GLY A 58 9.35 12.13 5.57
C GLY A 58 7.97 11.49 5.67
N GLY A 59 7.87 10.19 5.88
CA GLY A 59 6.61 9.50 6.13
C GLY A 59 6.22 9.49 7.61
N PRO A 60 5.03 9.02 7.97
CA PRO A 60 4.61 8.92 9.36
C PRO A 60 5.19 7.71 10.10
N GLY A 61 5.76 6.72 9.41
CA GLY A 61 6.46 5.59 10.00
C GLY A 61 5.57 4.67 10.85
N TYR A 62 4.36 4.35 10.38
CA TYR A 62 3.53 3.35 11.04
C TYR A 62 4.11 1.96 10.88
N GLY A 63 4.06 1.18 11.97
CA GLY A 63 4.54 -0.20 11.97
C GLY A 63 3.57 -1.16 11.29
N LEU A 64 4.05 -2.40 11.05
CA LEU A 64 3.26 -3.43 10.37
C LEU A 64 1.91 -3.68 11.04
N THR A 65 1.87 -3.78 12.37
CA THR A 65 0.62 -4.01 13.12
C THR A 65 -0.37 -2.88 12.89
N ASP A 66 0.09 -1.63 12.91
CA ASP A 66 -0.76 -0.47 12.69
C ASP A 66 -1.35 -0.47 11.28
N ILE A 67 -0.51 -0.78 10.27
CA ILE A 67 -0.95 -0.89 8.88
C ILE A 67 -1.98 -2.02 8.71
N LEU A 68 -1.78 -3.19 9.32
CA LEU A 68 -2.75 -4.29 9.23
C LEU A 68 -4.10 -3.93 9.85
N LEU A 69 -4.10 -3.26 11.00
CA LEU A 69 -5.34 -2.82 11.66
C LEU A 69 -6.05 -1.71 10.85
N ALA A 70 -5.28 -0.81 10.26
CA ALA A 70 -5.81 0.20 9.33
C ALA A 70 -6.43 -0.45 8.07
N GLN A 71 -5.78 -1.46 7.51
CA GLN A 71 -6.30 -2.21 6.36
C GLN A 71 -7.58 -2.98 6.71
N PHE A 72 -7.66 -3.56 7.91
CA PHE A 72 -8.87 -4.19 8.38
C PHE A 72 -10.05 -3.21 8.42
N GLU A 73 -9.83 -2.01 8.95
CA GLU A 73 -10.85 -0.96 8.99
C GLU A 73 -11.28 -0.53 7.58
N ILE A 74 -10.33 -0.30 6.66
CA ILE A 74 -10.63 0.05 5.26
C ILE A 74 -11.43 -1.06 4.57
N GLY A 75 -11.10 -2.33 4.87
CA GLY A 75 -11.80 -3.50 4.33
C GLY A 75 -13.28 -3.57 4.70
N THR A 76 -13.70 -2.90 5.78
CA THR A 76 -15.13 -2.78 6.12
C THR A 76 -15.91 -1.94 5.09
N GLY A 77 -15.24 -1.05 4.38
CA GLY A 77 -15.82 -0.25 3.30
C GLY A 77 -15.74 -0.94 1.93
N ASP A 78 -14.58 -1.52 1.61
CA ASP A 78 -14.36 -2.29 0.38
C ASP A 78 -13.10 -3.17 0.49
N GLY A 79 -13.32 -4.49 0.50
CA GLY A 79 -12.25 -5.47 0.61
C GLY A 79 -11.28 -5.46 -0.58
N SER A 80 -11.78 -5.23 -1.80
CA SER A 80 -10.95 -5.18 -3.01
C SER A 80 -9.98 -3.99 -2.99
N THR A 81 -10.47 -2.82 -2.62
CA THR A 81 -9.63 -1.62 -2.44
C THR A 81 -8.61 -1.81 -1.32
N ALA A 82 -9.03 -2.38 -0.18
CA ALA A 82 -8.14 -2.67 0.93
C ALA A 82 -7.02 -3.63 0.51
N LEU A 83 -7.35 -4.71 -0.21
CA LEU A 83 -6.36 -5.66 -0.73
C LEU A 83 -5.36 -4.96 -1.67
N ALA A 84 -5.86 -4.18 -2.61
CA ALA A 84 -5.02 -3.51 -3.61
C ALA A 84 -4.04 -2.51 -2.97
N VAL A 85 -4.48 -1.66 -2.02
CA VAL A 85 -3.59 -0.74 -1.32
C VAL A 85 -2.69 -1.48 -0.31
N GLY A 86 -3.13 -2.63 0.20
CA GLY A 86 -2.33 -3.52 1.04
C GLY A 86 -1.07 -4.01 0.34
N MET A 87 -1.14 -4.31 -0.96
CA MET A 87 0.02 -4.70 -1.77
C MET A 87 1.08 -3.59 -1.82
N HIS A 88 0.65 -2.35 -1.98
CA HIS A 88 1.55 -1.19 -1.91
C HIS A 88 2.24 -1.08 -0.53
N HIS A 89 1.48 -1.14 0.55
CA HIS A 89 2.03 -1.06 1.91
C HIS A 89 2.92 -2.25 2.27
N MET A 90 2.65 -3.42 1.71
CA MET A 90 3.53 -4.59 1.87
C MET A 90 4.92 -4.33 1.29
N VAL A 91 5.01 -3.77 0.09
CA VAL A 91 6.31 -3.46 -0.55
C VAL A 91 7.04 -2.37 0.22
N VAL A 92 6.35 -1.25 0.51
CA VAL A 92 6.94 -0.11 1.24
C VAL A 92 7.38 -0.52 2.66
N GLY A 93 6.50 -1.20 3.40
CA GLY A 93 6.77 -1.62 4.78
C GLY A 93 7.87 -2.68 4.87
N THR A 94 7.91 -3.62 3.92
CA THR A 94 8.98 -4.62 3.86
C THR A 94 10.32 -3.94 3.63
N GLU A 95 10.41 -3.00 2.70
CA GLU A 95 11.66 -2.29 2.43
C GLU A 95 12.06 -1.35 3.58
N ALA A 96 11.10 -0.74 4.26
CA ALA A 96 11.35 0.06 5.46
C ALA A 96 12.08 -0.73 6.56
N ILE A 97 11.77 -2.03 6.69
CA ILE A 97 12.36 -2.93 7.69
C ILE A 97 13.63 -3.61 7.13
N ALA A 98 13.52 -4.24 5.96
CA ALA A 98 14.55 -5.13 5.43
C ALA A 98 15.74 -4.40 4.78
N ARG A 99 15.52 -3.17 4.29
CA ARG A 99 16.54 -2.29 3.68
C ARG A 99 17.37 -3.00 2.61
N LYS A 100 16.70 -3.76 1.73
CA LYS A 100 17.36 -4.56 0.69
C LYS A 100 17.74 -3.75 -0.55
N TRP A 101 17.03 -2.64 -0.81
CA TRP A 101 17.33 -1.81 -1.97
C TRP A 101 18.57 -0.94 -1.72
N PRO A 102 19.32 -0.58 -2.78
CA PRO A 102 20.31 0.48 -2.70
C PRO A 102 19.69 1.75 -2.10
N ASP A 103 20.46 2.47 -1.27
CA ASP A 103 19.95 3.65 -0.56
C ASP A 103 19.41 4.74 -1.52
N SER A 104 20.07 4.93 -2.67
CA SER A 104 19.61 5.85 -3.72
C SER A 104 18.22 5.50 -4.28
N ILE A 105 17.95 4.21 -4.49
CA ILE A 105 16.65 3.73 -4.96
C ILE A 105 15.60 3.91 -3.88
N ARG A 106 15.91 3.52 -2.64
CA ARG A 106 15.01 3.68 -1.50
C ARG A 106 14.62 5.13 -1.29
N ARG A 107 15.57 6.06 -1.29
CA ARG A 107 15.30 7.50 -1.18
C ARG A 107 14.39 7.99 -2.29
N ARG A 108 14.68 7.65 -3.53
CA ARG A 108 13.86 8.04 -4.67
C ARG A 108 12.42 7.53 -4.54
N VAL A 109 12.26 6.24 -4.28
CA VAL A 109 10.94 5.62 -4.19
C VAL A 109 10.14 6.19 -3.02
N PHE A 110 10.73 6.28 -1.82
CA PHE A 110 10.02 6.83 -0.65
C PHE A 110 9.69 8.31 -0.82
N SER A 111 10.56 9.08 -1.47
CA SER A 111 10.26 10.47 -1.82
C SER A 111 9.05 10.58 -2.76
N GLU A 112 8.98 9.75 -3.79
CA GLU A 112 7.81 9.72 -4.69
C GLU A 112 6.52 9.32 -3.97
N VAL A 113 6.59 8.34 -3.08
CA VAL A 113 5.43 7.94 -2.28
C VAL A 113 4.95 9.07 -1.38
N VAL A 114 5.87 9.77 -0.70
CA VAL A 114 5.52 10.86 0.23
C VAL A 114 5.02 12.10 -0.51
N SER A 115 5.75 12.54 -1.57
CA SER A 115 5.49 13.82 -2.23
C SER A 115 4.35 13.73 -3.25
N ASN A 116 4.26 12.60 -3.97
CA ASN A 116 3.35 12.45 -5.10
C ASN A 116 2.28 11.37 -4.87
N GLY A 117 2.32 10.67 -3.72
CA GLY A 117 1.43 9.53 -3.45
C GLY A 117 1.58 8.44 -4.51
N ALA A 118 2.81 8.18 -4.95
CA ALA A 118 3.09 7.14 -5.92
C ALA A 118 2.72 5.77 -5.36
N LEU A 119 2.08 4.95 -6.19
CA LEU A 119 1.82 3.55 -5.87
C LEU A 119 2.98 2.67 -6.37
N ILE A 120 3.32 1.69 -5.58
CA ILE A 120 4.33 0.68 -5.93
C ILE A 120 3.78 -0.71 -5.72
N ASN A 121 4.12 -1.62 -6.59
CA ASN A 121 3.80 -3.03 -6.44
C ASN A 121 4.98 -3.89 -6.91
N ASN A 122 4.98 -5.16 -6.51
CA ASN A 122 5.94 -6.16 -6.94
C ASN A 122 5.28 -7.07 -7.98
N ILE A 123 5.84 -7.10 -9.19
CA ILE A 123 5.38 -7.98 -10.26
C ILE A 123 6.29 -9.20 -10.23
N ALA A 124 5.74 -10.33 -9.78
CA ALA A 124 6.46 -11.59 -9.65
C ALA A 124 5.84 -12.73 -10.47
N SER A 125 4.90 -12.42 -11.36
CA SER A 125 4.19 -13.41 -12.18
C SER A 125 4.53 -13.24 -13.67
N GLU A 126 4.77 -14.34 -14.34
CA GLU A 126 4.96 -14.43 -15.79
C GLU A 126 4.00 -15.49 -16.36
N PRO A 127 3.62 -15.43 -17.65
CA PRO A 127 2.61 -16.35 -18.19
C PRO A 127 2.90 -17.84 -17.99
N GLU A 128 4.16 -18.23 -18.03
CA GLU A 128 4.60 -19.62 -17.85
C GLU A 128 5.18 -19.91 -16.46
N LEU A 129 5.23 -18.89 -15.60
CA LEU A 129 5.75 -19.02 -14.26
C LEU A 129 4.62 -19.43 -13.33
N GLY A 130 4.67 -20.60 -12.78
CA GLY A 130 3.88 -20.93 -11.60
C GLY A 130 4.22 -19.99 -10.43
N SER A 131 3.58 -20.17 -9.28
CA SER A 131 3.88 -19.37 -8.09
C SER A 131 5.39 -19.42 -7.78
N PRO A 132 6.06 -18.26 -7.56
CA PRO A 132 7.45 -18.21 -7.11
C PRO A 132 7.67 -19.03 -5.82
N GLN A 133 6.64 -19.13 -4.97
CA GLN A 133 6.64 -19.97 -3.76
C GLN A 133 6.68 -21.47 -4.09
N GLY A 134 6.21 -21.86 -5.27
CA GLY A 134 6.31 -23.23 -5.80
C GLY A 134 7.66 -23.55 -6.48
N GLY A 135 8.64 -22.64 -6.40
CA GLY A 135 9.99 -22.84 -6.96
C GLY A 135 10.15 -22.35 -8.40
N GLY A 136 9.13 -21.70 -8.96
CA GLY A 136 9.22 -21.07 -10.27
C GLY A 136 10.28 -19.96 -10.28
N ARG A 137 11.11 -19.91 -11.34
CA ARG A 137 12.09 -18.84 -11.54
C ARG A 137 11.67 -17.96 -12.71
N PRO A 138 11.67 -16.62 -12.56
CA PRO A 138 11.40 -15.71 -13.65
C PRO A 138 12.36 -15.94 -14.83
N SER A 139 11.82 -15.91 -16.05
CA SER A 139 12.60 -15.92 -17.29
C SER A 139 12.95 -14.50 -17.76
N THR A 140 12.23 -13.50 -17.28
CA THR A 140 12.49 -12.08 -17.58
C THR A 140 13.86 -11.66 -17.09
N THR A 141 14.64 -11.08 -18.00
CA THR A 141 15.98 -10.54 -17.70
C THR A 141 15.98 -9.03 -17.90
N LEU A 142 16.72 -8.33 -17.02
CA LEU A 142 17.01 -6.89 -17.19
C LEU A 142 18.26 -6.74 -18.03
N THR A 143 18.15 -5.98 -19.12
CA THR A 143 19.30 -5.56 -19.92
C THR A 143 19.66 -4.14 -19.47
N PRO A 144 20.89 -3.87 -18.99
CA PRO A 144 21.32 -2.52 -18.71
C PRO A 144 21.33 -1.68 -19.99
N ASN A 145 20.85 -0.45 -19.91
CA ASN A 145 20.99 0.53 -20.98
C ASN A 145 22.38 1.15 -20.95
#